data_5b680865cc16eaa1e90b8c6c948ec23c
#
_entry.id   5b680865cc16eaa1e90b8c6c948ec23c
#
_cell.length_a   1.000
_cell.length_b   1.000
_cell.length_c   1.000
_cell.angle_alpha   90.00
_cell.angle_beta   90.00
_cell.angle_gamma   90.00
#
_symmetry.space_group_name_H-M   'P 1'
#
loop_
_entity.id
_entity.type
_entity.pdbx_description
1 polymer ?
#
loop_
_entity_poly.entity_id
_entity_poly.type
_entity_poly.pdbx_seq_one_letter_code
_entity_poly.pdbx_strand_id
1 'polypeptide(L)'
;MDRPTSVDTLKAENRKKGRLRVYFGFAAGVGKTYAMLLEAQELKALGKDVVIGYIEPHDRPDTNSLLAGLPQIPLKEIQYKGITLTEPDIDAIIQQQPAIVLIDELAHTNAEGSRNRKRYQDIEELLNAGIDVHTTVNVQHIESLNDIVEEVTGIEVKETVPDTFFQQATLKVIDVEPDELIDRLAQGKIYANENAKRALQNFFIPKKLEQLRGLAIQRASDHINRISGRTNGIQSKLITIVQ
;
A
#
# COMPACT_ATOMS: atom_id res chain seq x y z
N MET A 1 28.99 25.61 8.50
CA MET A 1 28.00 24.61 8.91
C MET A 1 27.17 25.22 10.04
N ASP A 2 26.08 25.87 9.69
CA ASP A 2 25.20 26.52 10.66
C ASP A 2 24.35 25.47 11.36
N ARG A 3 24.35 25.49 12.68
CA ARG A 3 23.44 24.66 13.51
C ARG A 3 22.01 25.19 13.32
N PRO A 4 21.02 24.32 13.09
CA PRO A 4 19.65 24.78 13.02
C PRO A 4 19.27 25.52 14.30
N THR A 5 18.63 26.66 14.14
CA THR A 5 18.21 27.49 15.28
C THR A 5 17.08 26.78 16.04
N SER A 6 16.96 27.05 17.35
CA SER A 6 15.91 26.45 18.21
C SER A 6 14.48 26.70 17.70
N VAL A 7 14.28 27.73 16.88
CA VAL A 7 12.99 28.05 16.24
C VAL A 7 12.66 27.06 15.10
N ASP A 8 13.65 26.59 14.37
CA ASP A 8 13.45 25.63 13.27
C ASP A 8 13.14 24.22 13.83
N THR A 9 13.79 23.89 14.96
CA THR A 9 13.52 22.65 15.69
C THR A 9 12.09 22.64 16.29
N LEU A 10 11.65 23.74 16.86
CA LEU A 10 10.29 23.90 17.42
C LEU A 10 9.19 23.91 16.35
N LYS A 11 9.50 24.42 15.14
CA LYS A 11 8.58 24.34 13.99
C LYS A 11 8.46 22.94 13.41
N ALA A 12 9.51 22.12 13.47
CA ALA A 12 9.48 20.72 13.04
C ALA A 12 8.67 19.85 14.01
N GLU A 13 8.76 20.09 15.33
CA GLU A 13 8.02 19.36 16.36
C GLU A 13 6.50 19.61 16.34
N ASN A 14 6.04 20.70 15.72
CA ASN A 14 4.61 21.08 15.71
C ASN A 14 3.91 20.76 14.37
N ARG A 15 4.59 20.12 13.41
CA ARG A 15 3.93 19.65 12.18
C ARG A 15 3.10 18.42 12.49
N LYS A 16 1.79 18.51 12.23
CA LYS A 16 0.90 17.36 12.36
C LYS A 16 1.34 16.27 11.39
N LYS A 17 1.66 15.09 11.90
CA LYS A 17 2.02 13.92 11.08
C LYS A 17 0.91 13.61 10.07
N GLY A 18 1.28 13.27 8.83
CA GLY A 18 0.35 12.82 7.81
C GLY A 18 -0.38 11.53 8.22
N ARG A 19 -1.50 11.27 7.61
CA ARG A 19 -2.33 10.09 7.89
C ARG A 19 -2.06 9.00 6.88
N LEU A 20 -1.94 7.76 7.38
CA LEU A 20 -1.77 6.58 6.55
C LEU A 20 -3.12 5.91 6.29
N ARG A 21 -3.46 5.71 5.01
CA ARG A 21 -4.57 4.86 4.57
C ARG A 21 -4.03 3.67 3.80
N VAL A 22 -4.42 2.48 4.22
CA VAL A 22 -3.95 1.23 3.64
C VAL A 22 -5.13 0.47 3.03
N TYR A 23 -5.08 0.22 1.74
CA TYR A 23 -5.99 -0.69 1.03
C TYR A 23 -5.45 -2.10 1.22
N PHE A 24 -6.14 -2.85 2.04
CA PHE A 24 -5.70 -4.12 2.57
C PHE A 24 -6.49 -5.27 1.96
N GLY A 25 -5.82 -6.30 1.46
CA GLY A 25 -6.47 -7.45 0.86
C GLY A 25 -5.74 -8.75 1.15
N PHE A 26 -6.39 -9.88 0.88
CA PHE A 26 -5.84 -11.19 1.17
C PHE A 26 -4.91 -11.71 0.06
N ALA A 27 -5.00 -11.17 -1.17
CA ALA A 27 -4.19 -11.62 -2.30
C ALA A 27 -3.99 -10.52 -3.35
N ALA A 28 -3.08 -10.76 -4.30
CA ALA A 28 -3.00 -9.97 -5.53
C ALA A 28 -4.27 -10.17 -6.37
N GLY A 29 -4.71 -9.11 -7.07
CA GLY A 29 -5.87 -9.17 -7.95
C GLY A 29 -7.23 -8.90 -7.29
N VAL A 30 -7.31 -8.76 -5.95
CA VAL A 30 -8.58 -8.43 -5.26
C VAL A 30 -9.09 -7.02 -5.56
N GLY A 31 -8.28 -6.13 -6.19
CA GLY A 31 -8.71 -4.80 -6.60
C GLY A 31 -8.22 -3.64 -5.72
N LYS A 32 -7.18 -3.84 -4.89
CA LYS A 32 -6.66 -2.79 -3.98
C LYS A 32 -6.25 -1.52 -4.70
N THR A 33 -5.41 -1.63 -5.74
CA THR A 33 -4.93 -0.48 -6.53
C THR A 33 -6.09 0.20 -7.25
N TYR A 34 -7.05 -0.57 -7.79
CA TYR A 34 -8.27 -0.04 -8.39
C TYR A 34 -9.08 0.80 -7.38
N ALA A 35 -9.33 0.25 -6.18
CA ALA A 35 -10.08 0.96 -5.13
C ALA A 35 -9.34 2.20 -4.62
N MET A 36 -8.01 2.17 -4.55
CA MET A 36 -7.18 3.32 -4.19
C MET A 36 -7.30 4.44 -5.22
N LEU A 37 -7.21 4.10 -6.50
CA LEU A 37 -7.32 5.07 -7.60
C LEU A 37 -8.74 5.64 -7.74
N LEU A 38 -9.77 4.80 -7.55
CA LEU A 38 -11.16 5.25 -7.57
C LEU A 38 -11.40 6.31 -6.48
N GLU A 39 -10.98 6.04 -5.25
CA GLU A 39 -11.09 7.01 -4.15
C GLU A 39 -10.24 8.27 -4.41
N ALA A 40 -9.09 8.14 -5.06
CA ALA A 40 -8.26 9.27 -5.44
C ALA A 40 -9.00 10.20 -6.43
N GLN A 41 -9.72 9.63 -7.41
CA GLN A 41 -10.56 10.41 -8.32
C GLN A 41 -11.69 11.15 -7.59
N GLU A 42 -12.34 10.48 -6.63
CA GLU A 42 -13.38 11.10 -5.80
C GLU A 42 -12.81 12.26 -4.97
N LEU A 43 -11.67 12.05 -4.30
CA LEU A 43 -11.00 13.08 -3.51
C LEU A 43 -10.57 14.27 -4.37
N LYS A 44 -10.07 14.02 -5.57
CA LYS A 44 -9.73 15.07 -6.54
C LYS A 44 -10.96 15.84 -6.98
N ALA A 45 -12.07 15.16 -7.27
CA ALA A 45 -13.34 15.82 -7.61
C ALA A 45 -13.88 16.73 -6.48
N LEU A 46 -13.52 16.40 -5.22
CA LEU A 46 -13.77 17.22 -4.04
C LEU A 46 -12.75 18.36 -3.84
N GLY A 47 -11.86 18.59 -4.81
CA GLY A 47 -10.86 19.66 -4.78
C GLY A 47 -9.64 19.36 -3.90
N LYS A 48 -9.37 18.11 -3.53
CA LYS A 48 -8.16 17.74 -2.82
C LYS A 48 -6.98 17.67 -3.78
N ASP A 49 -5.82 18.12 -3.31
CA ASP A 49 -4.56 17.96 -4.03
C ASP A 49 -4.06 16.53 -3.86
N VAL A 50 -4.34 15.69 -4.86
CA VAL A 50 -3.97 14.26 -4.90
C VAL A 50 -3.00 14.03 -6.03
N VAL A 51 -1.87 13.41 -5.73
CA VAL A 51 -0.84 13.09 -6.73
C VAL A 51 -0.47 11.61 -6.69
N ILE A 52 -0.02 11.09 -7.82
CA ILE A 52 0.59 9.77 -7.92
C ILE A 52 2.09 9.92 -7.67
N GLY A 53 2.60 9.28 -6.62
CA GLY A 53 4.03 9.13 -6.38
C GLY A 53 4.57 7.82 -6.98
N TYR A 54 3.81 6.72 -6.85
CA TYR A 54 4.14 5.44 -7.46
C TYR A 54 2.88 4.57 -7.60
N ILE A 55 2.67 4.05 -8.78
CA ILE A 55 1.69 2.97 -9.04
C ILE A 55 2.43 1.88 -9.81
N GLU A 56 2.31 0.64 -9.34
CA GLU A 56 2.90 -0.50 -10.05
C GLU A 56 2.28 -0.64 -11.44
N PRO A 57 3.11 -0.61 -12.51
CA PRO A 57 2.62 -0.68 -13.87
C PRO A 57 2.09 -2.09 -14.16
N HIS A 58 0.78 -2.24 -14.10
CA HIS A 58 0.09 -3.44 -14.55
C HIS A 58 -0.64 -3.15 -15.85
N ASP A 59 -0.58 -4.10 -16.78
CA ASP A 59 -1.34 -4.01 -18.04
C ASP A 59 -2.82 -4.33 -17.80
N ARG A 60 -3.52 -3.42 -17.11
CA ARG A 60 -4.95 -3.53 -16.73
C ARG A 60 -5.70 -2.31 -17.19
N PRO A 61 -6.45 -2.40 -18.32
CA PRO A 61 -7.16 -1.26 -18.90
C PRO A 61 -8.07 -0.51 -17.91
N ASP A 62 -8.82 -1.26 -17.08
CA ASP A 62 -9.74 -0.68 -16.10
C ASP A 62 -9.01 0.15 -15.04
N THR A 63 -7.88 -0.34 -14.55
CA THR A 63 -7.04 0.37 -13.56
C THR A 63 -6.35 1.57 -14.22
N ASN A 64 -5.83 1.38 -15.45
CA ASN A 64 -5.13 2.43 -16.18
C ASN A 64 -6.07 3.60 -16.54
N SER A 65 -7.36 3.34 -16.79
CA SER A 65 -8.34 4.40 -17.05
C SER A 65 -8.48 5.37 -15.86
N LEU A 66 -8.28 4.89 -14.63
CA LEU A 66 -8.36 5.70 -13.41
C LEU A 66 -7.11 6.56 -13.16
N LEU A 67 -6.01 6.35 -13.89
CA LEU A 67 -4.84 7.23 -13.83
C LEU A 67 -5.10 8.55 -14.54
N ALA A 68 -6.04 8.58 -15.48
CA ALA A 68 -6.33 9.76 -16.29
C ALA A 68 -6.66 10.97 -15.43
N GLY A 69 -5.93 12.06 -15.68
CA GLY A 69 -6.15 13.32 -14.99
C GLY A 69 -5.57 13.42 -13.58
N LEU A 70 -5.06 12.36 -12.95
CA LEU A 70 -4.29 12.47 -11.71
C LEU A 70 -2.86 12.96 -12.05
N PRO A 71 -2.35 14.04 -11.42
CA PRO A 71 -0.97 14.44 -11.58
C PRO A 71 -0.04 13.34 -11.09
N GLN A 72 1.05 13.11 -11.81
CA GLN A 72 2.07 12.15 -11.43
C GLN A 72 3.41 12.84 -11.24
N ILE A 73 4.08 12.56 -10.13
CA ILE A 73 5.45 12.98 -9.89
C ILE A 73 6.37 12.04 -10.67
N PRO A 74 7.34 12.58 -11.44
CA PRO A 74 8.30 11.76 -12.17
C PRO A 74 9.02 10.78 -11.22
N LEU A 75 9.18 9.54 -11.65
CA LEU A 75 9.88 8.53 -10.87
C LEU A 75 11.39 8.79 -10.90
N LYS A 76 12.06 8.40 -9.82
CA LYS A 76 13.52 8.45 -9.73
C LYS A 76 14.10 7.23 -10.43
N GLU A 77 15.00 7.46 -11.38
CA GLU A 77 15.75 6.40 -12.05
C GLU A 77 16.98 5.98 -11.22
N ILE A 78 17.15 4.68 -11.03
CA ILE A 78 18.27 4.09 -10.32
C ILE A 78 18.98 3.10 -11.24
N GLN A 79 20.25 3.34 -11.49
CA GLN A 79 21.07 2.46 -12.31
C GLN A 79 21.59 1.29 -11.46
N TYR A 80 21.21 0.07 -11.81
CA TYR A 80 21.62 -1.13 -11.10
C TYR A 80 22.05 -2.22 -12.08
N LYS A 81 23.33 -2.64 -12.03
CA LYS A 81 23.90 -3.73 -12.85
C LYS A 81 23.56 -3.63 -14.34
N GLY A 82 23.55 -2.41 -14.89
CA GLY A 82 23.29 -2.17 -16.32
C GLY A 82 21.82 -2.10 -16.71
N ILE A 83 20.90 -2.15 -15.75
CA ILE A 83 19.46 -1.90 -15.95
C ILE A 83 19.04 -0.64 -15.22
N THR A 84 18.02 0.04 -15.74
CA THR A 84 17.37 1.18 -15.08
C THR A 84 16.15 0.69 -14.34
N LEU A 85 16.12 0.89 -13.02
CA LEU A 85 14.96 0.65 -12.16
C LEU A 85 14.32 2.00 -11.79
N THR A 86 13.04 2.00 -11.49
CA THR A 86 12.31 3.21 -11.13
C THR A 86 11.69 3.07 -9.74
N GLU A 87 11.87 4.11 -8.92
CA GLU A 87 11.33 4.20 -7.57
C GLU A 87 10.62 5.55 -7.37
N PRO A 88 9.74 5.72 -6.36
CA PRO A 88 9.16 7.02 -6.06
C PRO A 88 10.24 8.04 -5.70
N ASP A 89 10.12 9.26 -6.22
CA ASP A 89 11.01 10.37 -5.86
C ASP A 89 10.51 11.06 -4.59
N ILE A 90 11.00 10.60 -3.45
CA ILE A 90 10.58 11.09 -2.13
C ILE A 90 10.94 12.57 -1.94
N ASP A 91 12.09 13.01 -2.46
CA ASP A 91 12.52 14.42 -2.36
C ASP A 91 11.58 15.32 -3.17
N ALA A 92 11.22 14.93 -4.39
CA ALA A 92 10.29 15.67 -5.23
C ALA A 92 8.89 15.74 -4.59
N ILE A 93 8.41 14.61 -4.01
CA ILE A 93 7.11 14.57 -3.30
C ILE A 93 7.13 15.53 -2.10
N ILE A 94 8.19 15.50 -1.27
CA ILE A 94 8.32 16.39 -0.12
C ILE A 94 8.41 17.84 -0.56
N GLN A 95 9.11 18.13 -1.66
CA GLN A 95 9.22 19.50 -2.19
C GLN A 95 7.87 20.03 -2.69
N GLN A 96 7.07 19.19 -3.34
CA GLN A 96 5.75 19.58 -3.86
C GLN A 96 4.71 19.75 -2.75
N GLN A 97 4.85 19.04 -1.61
CA GLN A 97 3.92 19.08 -0.47
C GLN A 97 2.44 18.84 -0.85
N PRO A 98 2.11 17.79 -1.60
CA PRO A 98 0.72 17.49 -1.92
C PRO A 98 -0.08 17.17 -0.65
N ALA A 99 -1.39 17.35 -0.68
CA ALA A 99 -2.24 16.97 0.44
C ALA A 99 -2.28 15.44 0.62
N ILE A 100 -2.30 14.70 -0.49
CA ILE A 100 -2.36 13.23 -0.52
C ILE A 100 -1.44 12.72 -1.63
N VAL A 101 -0.64 11.70 -1.31
CA VAL A 101 0.15 10.97 -2.31
C VAL A 101 -0.22 9.49 -2.34
N LEU A 102 -0.29 8.92 -3.55
CA LEU A 102 -0.54 7.50 -3.78
C LEU A 102 0.80 6.79 -3.98
N ILE A 103 1.10 5.81 -3.12
CA ILE A 103 2.30 4.97 -3.20
C ILE A 103 1.87 3.51 -3.11
N ASP A 104 1.84 2.81 -4.24
CA ASP A 104 1.47 1.40 -4.30
C ASP A 104 2.55 0.48 -3.70
N GLU A 105 2.18 -0.76 -3.34
CA GLU A 105 3.08 -1.81 -2.87
C GLU A 105 3.92 -1.47 -1.63
N LEU A 106 3.24 -1.25 -0.49
CA LEU A 106 3.86 -0.90 0.81
C LEU A 106 5.03 -1.79 1.23
N ALA A 107 4.98 -3.09 0.93
CA ALA A 107 5.97 -4.07 1.37
C ALA A 107 7.21 -4.16 0.47
N HIS A 108 7.21 -3.46 -0.67
CA HIS A 108 8.27 -3.54 -1.67
C HIS A 108 9.67 -3.30 -1.09
N THR A 109 10.64 -4.05 -1.60
CA THR A 109 12.05 -3.81 -1.32
C THR A 109 12.62 -2.95 -2.43
N ASN A 110 12.93 -1.71 -2.13
CA ASN A 110 13.43 -0.73 -3.08
C ASN A 110 14.73 -1.19 -3.75
N ALA A 111 14.98 -0.67 -4.95
CA ALA A 111 16.20 -0.96 -5.70
C ALA A 111 17.46 -0.62 -4.89
N GLU A 112 18.52 -1.39 -5.05
CA GLU A 112 19.81 -1.11 -4.43
C GLU A 112 20.34 0.24 -4.92
N GLY A 113 20.73 1.10 -3.97
CA GLY A 113 21.07 2.51 -4.23
C GLY A 113 19.93 3.49 -3.94
N SER A 114 18.75 2.99 -3.59
CA SER A 114 17.66 3.83 -3.06
C SER A 114 18.01 4.43 -1.71
N ARG A 115 17.34 5.54 -1.35
CA ARG A 115 17.49 6.23 -0.07
C ARG A 115 17.16 5.33 1.12
N ASN A 116 16.05 4.61 1.03
CA ASN A 116 15.64 3.63 2.01
C ASN A 116 15.61 2.22 1.39
N ARG A 117 15.83 1.22 2.21
CA ARG A 117 15.80 -0.17 1.75
C ARG A 117 14.38 -0.66 1.46
N LYS A 118 13.39 -0.14 2.18
CA LYS A 118 12.00 -0.59 2.14
C LYS A 118 11.06 0.58 1.86
N ARG A 119 10.05 0.35 1.03
CA ARG A 119 9.06 1.37 0.67
C ARG A 119 8.27 1.89 1.87
N TYR A 120 7.98 1.06 2.89
CA TYR A 120 7.34 1.56 4.09
C TYR A 120 8.16 2.63 4.83
N GLN A 121 9.50 2.61 4.71
CA GLN A 121 10.38 3.64 5.28
C GLN A 121 10.27 4.95 4.50
N ASP A 122 10.15 4.89 3.17
CA ASP A 122 9.86 6.07 2.34
C ASP A 122 8.52 6.70 2.74
N ILE A 123 7.50 5.85 2.90
CA ILE A 123 6.18 6.29 3.35
C ILE A 123 6.24 6.92 4.74
N GLU A 124 7.04 6.39 5.64
CA GLU A 124 7.24 6.98 6.97
C GLU A 124 7.84 8.39 6.90
N GLU A 125 8.79 8.64 6.00
CA GLU A 125 9.33 9.98 5.76
C GLU A 125 8.25 10.95 5.25
N LEU A 126 7.41 10.53 4.30
CA LEU A 126 6.31 11.33 3.76
C LEU A 126 5.28 11.69 4.85
N LEU A 127 4.92 10.71 5.68
CA LEU A 127 4.03 10.93 6.82
C LEU A 127 4.64 11.93 7.82
N ASN A 128 5.95 11.82 8.11
CA ASN A 128 6.65 12.73 9.01
C ASN A 128 6.76 14.15 8.40
N ALA A 129 6.77 14.26 7.07
CA ALA A 129 6.68 15.55 6.36
C ALA A 129 5.27 16.17 6.38
N GLY A 130 4.26 15.48 6.96
CA GLY A 130 2.88 15.96 7.07
C GLY A 130 1.99 15.62 5.87
N ILE A 131 2.46 14.79 4.94
CA ILE A 131 1.74 14.38 3.73
C ILE A 131 0.88 13.14 4.04
N ASP A 132 -0.40 13.15 3.72
CA ASP A 132 -1.25 11.97 3.80
C ASP A 132 -0.84 10.96 2.72
N VAL A 133 -0.72 9.68 3.09
CA VAL A 133 -0.31 8.62 2.16
C VAL A 133 -1.38 7.56 2.03
N HIS A 134 -1.75 7.23 0.79
CA HIS A 134 -2.57 6.08 0.44
C HIS A 134 -1.69 5.00 -0.17
N THR A 135 -1.80 3.76 0.30
CA THR A 135 -0.95 2.64 -0.13
C THR A 135 -1.72 1.32 -0.12
N THR A 136 -1.15 0.29 -0.73
CA THR A 136 -1.75 -1.05 -0.79
C THR A 136 -0.87 -2.10 -0.12
N VAL A 137 -1.47 -3.13 0.47
CA VAL A 137 -0.73 -4.28 1.01
C VAL A 137 -1.59 -5.54 1.03
N ASN A 138 -0.98 -6.71 0.86
CA ASN A 138 -1.60 -8.01 1.08
C ASN A 138 -1.31 -8.53 2.49
N VAL A 139 -2.21 -9.37 3.01
CA VAL A 139 -2.08 -10.01 4.33
C VAL A 139 -0.75 -10.75 4.53
N GLN A 140 -0.22 -11.34 3.46
CA GLN A 140 1.03 -12.09 3.47
C GLN A 140 2.27 -11.25 3.82
N HIS A 141 2.18 -9.94 3.69
CA HIS A 141 3.27 -9.02 4.00
C HIS A 141 3.22 -8.45 5.41
N ILE A 142 2.27 -8.86 6.25
CA ILE A 142 2.24 -8.49 7.66
C ILE A 142 3.21 -9.38 8.44
N GLU A 143 4.19 -8.79 9.10
CA GLU A 143 5.29 -9.52 9.76
C GLU A 143 4.80 -10.60 10.73
N SER A 144 3.82 -10.29 11.59
CA SER A 144 3.26 -11.26 12.56
C SER A 144 2.43 -12.39 11.93
N LEU A 145 2.10 -12.32 10.66
CA LEU A 145 1.31 -13.33 9.96
C LEU A 145 2.15 -14.17 8.99
N ASN A 146 3.44 -13.85 8.83
CA ASN A 146 4.30 -14.46 7.82
C ASN A 146 4.36 -15.99 7.97
N ASP A 147 4.63 -16.50 9.17
CA ASP A 147 4.72 -17.95 9.44
C ASP A 147 3.40 -18.68 9.12
N ILE A 148 2.26 -18.06 9.49
CA ILE A 148 0.93 -18.64 9.22
C ILE A 148 0.65 -18.67 7.70
N VAL A 149 1.02 -17.60 7.02
CA VAL A 149 0.87 -17.51 5.55
C VAL A 149 1.75 -18.54 4.85
N GLU A 150 2.98 -18.74 5.32
CA GLU A 150 3.88 -19.76 4.81
C GLU A 150 3.31 -21.17 5.03
N GLU A 151 2.76 -21.46 6.20
CA GLU A 151 2.08 -22.75 6.49
C GLU A 151 0.91 -22.98 5.55
N VAL A 152 0.07 -21.97 5.30
CA VAL A 152 -1.10 -22.07 4.43
C VAL A 152 -0.71 -22.23 2.97
N THR A 153 0.25 -21.44 2.50
CA THR A 153 0.57 -21.33 1.07
C THR A 153 1.68 -22.28 0.64
N GLY A 154 2.61 -22.61 1.54
CA GLY A 154 3.87 -23.29 1.24
C GLY A 154 4.91 -22.35 0.59
N ILE A 155 4.74 -21.04 0.69
CA ILE A 155 5.59 -20.03 0.05
C ILE A 155 6.18 -19.10 1.11
N GLU A 156 7.50 -19.05 1.21
CA GLU A 156 8.22 -18.08 2.05
C GLU A 156 8.02 -16.66 1.50
N VAL A 157 7.51 -15.75 2.33
CA VAL A 157 7.34 -14.33 1.99
C VAL A 157 8.50 -13.53 2.59
N LYS A 158 9.37 -13.00 1.74
CA LYS A 158 10.57 -12.26 2.15
C LYS A 158 10.32 -10.77 2.40
N GLU A 159 9.26 -10.26 1.82
CA GLU A 159 8.89 -8.84 1.95
C GLU A 159 7.83 -8.66 3.01
N THR A 160 8.23 -8.15 4.16
CA THR A 160 7.33 -7.92 5.29
C THR A 160 7.35 -6.47 5.74
N VAL A 161 6.25 -6.06 6.37
CA VAL A 161 6.06 -4.75 6.99
C VAL A 161 5.81 -4.98 8.48
N PRO A 162 6.55 -4.29 9.38
CA PRO A 162 6.36 -4.43 10.82
C PRO A 162 4.94 -4.06 11.26
N ASP A 163 4.37 -4.81 12.19
CA ASP A 163 3.03 -4.55 12.74
C ASP A 163 2.88 -3.16 13.35
N THR A 164 3.96 -2.62 13.89
CA THR A 164 3.99 -1.27 14.46
C THR A 164 3.68 -0.18 13.46
N PHE A 165 4.00 -0.39 12.17
CA PHE A 165 3.74 0.55 11.10
C PHE A 165 2.23 0.78 10.90
N PHE A 166 1.41 -0.23 11.17
CA PHE A 166 -0.05 -0.15 11.00
C PHE A 166 -0.79 0.48 12.18
N GLN A 167 -0.13 0.77 13.31
CA GLN A 167 -0.80 1.18 14.54
C GLN A 167 -1.71 2.40 14.41
N GLN A 168 -1.37 3.35 13.53
CA GLN A 168 -2.15 4.56 13.28
C GLN A 168 -2.80 4.59 11.90
N ALA A 169 -2.67 3.51 11.14
CA ALA A 169 -3.24 3.40 9.80
C ALA A 169 -4.77 3.30 9.84
N THR A 170 -5.43 3.88 8.85
CA THR A 170 -6.81 3.55 8.54
C THR A 170 -6.78 2.40 7.53
N LEU A 171 -7.35 1.25 7.88
CA LEU A 171 -7.44 0.11 6.97
C LEU A 171 -8.75 0.17 6.18
N LYS A 172 -8.67 0.06 4.87
CA LYS A 172 -9.79 -0.19 3.97
C LYS A 172 -9.63 -1.61 3.43
N VAL A 173 -10.47 -2.53 3.92
CA VAL A 173 -10.42 -3.93 3.48
C VAL A 173 -11.06 -4.04 2.11
N ILE A 174 -10.32 -4.60 1.16
CA ILE A 174 -10.80 -4.93 -0.17
C ILE A 174 -10.99 -6.43 -0.24
N ASP A 175 -12.23 -6.83 -0.38
CA ASP A 175 -12.64 -8.23 -0.36
C ASP A 175 -13.28 -8.64 -1.68
N VAL A 176 -13.11 -9.88 -2.04
CA VAL A 176 -13.71 -10.53 -3.20
C VAL A 176 -13.84 -12.02 -2.91
N GLU A 177 -14.86 -12.66 -3.46
CA GLU A 177 -15.01 -14.11 -3.31
C GLU A 177 -13.84 -14.85 -4.00
N PRO A 178 -13.28 -15.91 -3.37
CA PRO A 178 -12.16 -16.67 -3.93
C PRO A 178 -12.41 -17.16 -5.35
N ASP A 179 -13.62 -17.62 -5.67
CA ASP A 179 -13.97 -18.10 -7.00
C ASP A 179 -13.92 -16.96 -8.03
N GLU A 180 -14.40 -15.78 -7.68
CA GLU A 180 -14.31 -14.60 -8.55
C GLU A 180 -12.84 -14.20 -8.81
N LEU A 181 -11.99 -14.29 -7.77
CA LEU A 181 -10.57 -14.01 -7.93
C LEU A 181 -9.89 -15.01 -8.88
N ILE A 182 -10.26 -16.29 -8.80
CA ILE A 182 -9.78 -17.34 -9.71
C ILE A 182 -10.25 -17.07 -11.15
N ASP A 183 -11.50 -16.66 -11.33
CA ASP A 183 -12.02 -16.29 -12.64
C ASP A 183 -11.31 -15.09 -13.24
N ARG A 184 -11.01 -14.06 -12.43
CA ARG A 184 -10.19 -12.90 -12.84
C ARG A 184 -8.79 -13.34 -13.29
N LEU A 185 -8.21 -14.32 -12.60
CA LEU A 185 -6.91 -14.89 -12.95
C LEU A 185 -6.98 -15.65 -14.29
N ALA A 186 -7.99 -16.50 -14.46
CA ALA A 186 -8.20 -17.27 -15.68
C ALA A 186 -8.42 -16.37 -16.91
N GLN A 187 -9.04 -15.20 -16.72
CA GLN A 187 -9.23 -14.18 -17.77
C GLN A 187 -7.97 -13.36 -18.06
N GLY A 188 -6.83 -13.65 -17.41
CA GLY A 188 -5.58 -12.91 -17.60
C GLY A 188 -5.58 -11.50 -17.00
N LYS A 189 -6.59 -11.15 -16.19
CA LYS A 189 -6.73 -9.82 -15.58
C LYS A 189 -5.73 -9.54 -14.44
N ILE A 190 -5.02 -10.57 -13.96
CA ILE A 190 -4.10 -10.44 -12.82
C ILE A 190 -2.65 -10.51 -13.25
N TYR A 191 -2.33 -11.40 -14.19
CA TYR A 191 -0.97 -11.61 -14.70
C TYR A 191 -0.98 -11.97 -16.19
N ALA A 192 -0.11 -11.34 -16.97
CA ALA A 192 0.01 -11.56 -18.39
C ALA A 192 0.98 -12.69 -18.80
N ASN A 193 1.76 -13.26 -17.87
CA ASN A 193 2.90 -14.10 -18.17
C ASN A 193 2.69 -15.58 -17.76
N GLU A 194 3.03 -16.54 -18.65
CA GLU A 194 2.83 -17.98 -18.41
C GLU A 194 3.62 -18.52 -17.18
N ASN A 195 4.79 -17.96 -16.90
CA ASN A 195 5.58 -18.33 -15.72
C ASN A 195 4.92 -17.86 -14.41
N ALA A 196 4.22 -16.73 -14.44
CA ALA A 196 3.39 -16.28 -13.34
C ALA A 196 2.20 -17.23 -13.12
N LYS A 197 1.57 -17.77 -14.17
CA LYS A 197 0.47 -18.74 -14.07
C LYS A 197 0.90 -20.01 -13.31
N ARG A 198 2.11 -20.53 -13.52
CA ARG A 198 2.60 -21.74 -12.82
C ARG A 198 2.92 -21.50 -11.35
N ALA A 199 3.54 -20.39 -11.00
CA ALA A 199 3.78 -20.00 -9.61
C ALA A 199 2.46 -19.78 -8.86
N LEU A 200 1.45 -19.28 -9.58
CA LEU A 200 0.13 -18.98 -9.06
C LEU A 200 -0.76 -20.21 -8.89
N GLN A 201 -0.57 -21.29 -9.67
CA GLN A 201 -1.33 -22.54 -9.50
C GLN A 201 -1.20 -23.14 -8.10
N ASN A 202 -0.09 -22.87 -7.39
CA ASN A 202 0.12 -23.31 -6.03
C ASN A 202 -0.47 -22.37 -4.96
N PHE A 203 -0.67 -21.08 -5.28
CA PHE A 203 -1.19 -20.08 -4.37
C PHE A 203 -2.72 -19.89 -4.53
N PHE A 204 -3.23 -19.83 -5.78
CA PHE A 204 -4.65 -19.56 -6.08
C PHE A 204 -5.53 -20.82 -6.01
N ILE A 205 -5.37 -21.57 -4.94
CA ILE A 205 -6.24 -22.73 -4.61
C ILE A 205 -7.38 -22.22 -3.73
N PRO A 206 -8.67 -22.51 -4.03
CA PRO A 206 -9.83 -21.98 -3.32
C PRO A 206 -9.67 -22.04 -1.79
N LYS A 207 -9.33 -23.21 -1.26
CA LYS A 207 -9.15 -23.42 0.18
C LYS A 207 -8.06 -22.52 0.80
N LYS A 208 -6.95 -22.31 0.08
CA LYS A 208 -5.87 -21.42 0.55
C LYS A 208 -6.32 -19.97 0.54
N LEU A 209 -7.03 -19.56 -0.51
CA LEU A 209 -7.58 -18.21 -0.63
C LEU A 209 -8.61 -17.92 0.45
N GLU A 210 -9.49 -18.88 0.79
CA GLU A 210 -10.42 -18.77 1.91
C GLU A 210 -9.71 -18.57 3.24
N GLN A 211 -8.62 -19.32 3.49
CA GLN A 211 -7.82 -19.18 4.70
C GLN A 211 -7.15 -17.81 4.77
N LEU A 212 -6.53 -17.35 3.68
CA LEU A 212 -5.91 -16.02 3.60
C LEU A 212 -6.95 -14.89 3.77
N ARG A 213 -8.14 -15.05 3.19
CA ARG A 213 -9.28 -14.13 3.36
C ARG A 213 -9.70 -14.06 4.82
N GLY A 214 -9.85 -15.23 5.47
CA GLY A 214 -10.13 -15.30 6.90
C GLY A 214 -9.09 -14.57 7.76
N LEU A 215 -7.80 -14.78 7.48
CA LEU A 215 -6.70 -14.09 8.16
C LEU A 215 -6.76 -12.57 7.95
N ALA A 216 -7.06 -12.11 6.74
CA ALA A 216 -7.17 -10.69 6.44
C ALA A 216 -8.34 -10.03 7.21
N ILE A 217 -9.50 -10.67 7.23
CA ILE A 217 -10.68 -10.18 7.97
C ILE A 217 -10.40 -10.16 9.47
N GLN A 218 -9.81 -11.23 10.02
CA GLN A 218 -9.44 -11.28 11.44
C GLN A 218 -8.45 -10.18 11.80
N ARG A 219 -7.39 -10.00 11.01
CA ARG A 219 -6.39 -8.95 11.22
C ARG A 219 -7.01 -7.55 11.22
N ALA A 220 -7.93 -7.30 10.30
CA ALA A 220 -8.65 -6.04 10.23
C ALA A 220 -9.53 -5.81 11.47
N SER A 221 -10.24 -6.85 11.93
CA SER A 221 -11.05 -6.81 13.15
C SER A 221 -10.21 -6.51 14.39
N ASP A 222 -9.05 -7.19 14.54
CA ASP A 222 -8.12 -6.97 15.64
C ASP A 222 -7.57 -5.54 15.63
N HIS A 223 -7.32 -4.99 14.45
CA HIS A 223 -6.88 -3.60 14.30
C HIS A 223 -7.93 -2.62 14.80
N ILE A 224 -9.23 -2.82 14.46
CA ILE A 224 -10.33 -2.00 14.99
C ILE A 224 -10.36 -2.06 16.51
N ASN A 225 -10.35 -3.27 17.06
CA ASN A 225 -10.46 -3.47 18.51
C ASN A 225 -9.33 -2.78 19.27
N ARG A 226 -8.10 -2.80 18.73
CA ARG A 226 -6.94 -2.08 19.32
C ARG A 226 -7.11 -0.56 19.28
N ILE A 227 -7.64 0.00 18.18
CA ILE A 227 -7.88 1.43 18.07
C ILE A 227 -9.04 1.84 18.99
N SER A 228 -10.14 1.09 19.02
CA SER A 228 -11.32 1.37 19.85
C SER A 228 -11.01 1.27 21.34
N GLY A 229 -10.17 0.30 21.76
CA GLY A 229 -9.74 0.16 23.15
C GLY A 229 -8.81 1.28 23.64
N ARG A 230 -8.15 2.02 22.74
CA ARG A 230 -7.30 3.19 23.07
C ARG A 230 -8.08 4.52 23.11
N THR A 231 -9.27 4.56 22.51
CA THR A 231 -10.16 5.72 22.48
C THR A 231 -11.35 5.47 23.40
N ASN A 232 -11.19 5.74 24.67
CA ASN A 232 -12.33 6.04 25.55
C ASN A 232 -12.91 7.39 25.09
N GLY A 233 -13.84 7.32 24.14
CA GLY A 233 -14.59 8.45 23.63
C GLY A 233 -14.12 8.98 22.27
N ILE A 234 -15.03 8.84 21.29
CA ILE A 234 -15.15 9.58 20.03
C ILE A 234 -14.38 9.05 18.82
N GLN A 235 -15.18 8.58 17.87
CA GLN A 235 -14.89 8.19 16.49
C GLN A 235 -14.15 6.86 16.29
N SER A 236 -14.94 5.80 16.20
CA SER A 236 -14.60 4.58 15.46
C SER A 236 -14.18 4.96 14.03
N LYS A 237 -12.90 4.80 13.70
CA LYS A 237 -12.44 4.83 12.32
C LYS A 237 -13.01 3.61 11.63
N LEU A 238 -14.05 3.81 10.84
CA LEU A 238 -14.76 2.78 10.09
C LEU A 238 -13.79 2.01 9.18
N ILE A 239 -13.86 0.68 9.27
CA ILE A 239 -13.43 -0.19 8.18
C ILE A 239 -14.57 -0.21 7.17
N THR A 240 -14.29 0.17 5.94
CA THR A 240 -15.21 -0.02 4.83
C THR A 240 -14.79 -1.30 4.11
N ILE A 241 -15.67 -2.30 4.07
CA ILE A 241 -15.52 -3.47 3.21
C ILE A 241 -16.12 -3.07 1.88
N VAL A 242 -15.32 -3.10 0.82
CA VAL A 242 -15.77 -2.85 -0.55
C VAL A 242 -15.75 -4.18 -1.28
N GLN A 243 -16.95 -4.64 -1.66
CA GLN A 243 -17.15 -5.78 -2.54
C GLN A 243 -17.05 -5.38 -4.00
#